data_4b9ea39be239afcb1e57b6b4739fe23e
#
_entry.id   4b9ea39be239afcb1e57b6b4739fe23e
#
_cell.length_a   1.000
_cell.length_b   1.000
_cell.length_c   1.000
_cell.angle_alpha   90.00
_cell.angle_beta   90.00
_cell.angle_gamma   90.00
#
_symmetry.space_group_name_H-M   'P 1'
#
loop_
_entity.id
_entity.type
_entity.pdbx_description
1 polymer ?
#
loop_
_entity_poly.entity_id
_entity_poly.type
_entity_poly.pdbx_seq_one_letter_code
_entity_poly.pdbx_strand_id
1 'polypeptide(L)'
;TAFYHGKVQGASAAAVAEEARRFAIGPFATALLKGQDLPAEERASVRKELSRLTGLSEEYLDQANLRVTDQRFYKELLRDRGLTVGRLDSRYTGTDYDNAGETPDNDPSFYGIDAGYTAAINSWARETLGYQTDREYQAIGREPGRNWDWSLDGSGRAAYLNVAPLIGKALRQNSQLRLFNAQGYYDFATPFFGAEYSLKRYGIPQDRITWKYYDAGHMMYIRDEDRAKLSADIRAFIRAR
;
A
#
# COMPACT_ATOMS: atom_id res chain seq x y z
N THR A 1 5.36 -8.09 -3.77
CA THR A 1 4.30 -8.89 -4.43
C THR A 1 4.89 -9.81 -5.49
N ALA A 2 5.46 -9.28 -6.57
CA ALA A 2 6.00 -10.08 -7.66
C ALA A 2 7.03 -11.13 -7.19
N PHE A 3 7.89 -10.77 -6.24
CA PHE A 3 8.81 -11.70 -5.58
C PHE A 3 8.07 -12.85 -4.88
N TYR A 4 7.03 -12.56 -4.09
CA TYR A 4 6.24 -13.58 -3.39
C TYR A 4 5.60 -14.59 -4.35
N HIS A 5 5.08 -14.10 -5.49
CA HIS A 5 4.44 -14.95 -6.50
C HIS A 5 5.40 -15.61 -7.49
N GLY A 6 6.71 -15.50 -7.26
CA GLY A 6 7.75 -16.12 -8.08
C GLY A 6 7.95 -15.49 -9.47
N LYS A 7 7.44 -14.29 -9.68
CA LYS A 7 7.61 -13.53 -10.94
C LYS A 7 8.93 -12.74 -10.98
N VAL A 8 9.53 -12.49 -9.82
CA VAL A 8 10.78 -11.73 -9.66
C VAL A 8 11.74 -12.51 -8.77
N GLN A 9 13.01 -12.54 -9.14
CA GLN A 9 14.07 -13.17 -8.37
C GLN A 9 14.75 -12.17 -7.42
N GLY A 10 15.23 -12.65 -6.27
CA GLY A 10 15.94 -11.84 -5.29
C GLY A 10 16.22 -12.61 -4.01
N ALA A 11 17.08 -12.06 -3.16
CA ALA A 11 17.45 -12.69 -1.90
C ALA A 11 16.31 -12.67 -0.85
N SER A 12 15.50 -11.63 -0.89
CA SER A 12 14.34 -11.45 0.00
C SER A 12 13.41 -10.35 -0.54
N ALA A 13 12.19 -10.28 -0.01
CA ALA A 13 11.27 -9.18 -0.31
C ALA A 13 11.89 -7.80 0.01
N ALA A 14 12.60 -7.68 1.12
CA ALA A 14 13.28 -6.46 1.52
C ALA A 14 14.39 -6.06 0.53
N ALA A 15 15.19 -7.02 0.05
CA ALA A 15 16.25 -6.76 -0.91
C ALA A 15 15.68 -6.26 -2.25
N VAL A 16 14.65 -6.93 -2.77
CA VAL A 16 13.95 -6.51 -4.00
C VAL A 16 13.31 -5.13 -3.82
N ALA A 17 12.69 -4.87 -2.67
CA ALA A 17 12.12 -3.55 -2.37
C ALA A 17 13.17 -2.44 -2.36
N GLU A 18 14.38 -2.70 -1.87
CA GLU A 18 15.47 -1.73 -1.85
C GLU A 18 16.00 -1.43 -3.27
N GLU A 19 16.14 -2.46 -4.11
CA GLU A 19 16.46 -2.25 -5.53
C GLU A 19 15.39 -1.43 -6.23
N ALA A 20 14.12 -1.77 -6.02
CA ALA A 20 12.99 -1.05 -6.59
C ALA A 20 12.94 0.42 -6.14
N ARG A 21 13.25 0.72 -4.86
CA ARG A 21 13.35 2.11 -4.38
C ARG A 21 14.39 2.90 -5.14
N ARG A 22 15.61 2.36 -5.28
CA ARG A 22 16.69 3.06 -6.01
C ARG A 22 16.32 3.30 -7.46
N PHE A 23 15.74 2.30 -8.11
CA PHE A 23 15.26 2.44 -9.49
C PHE A 23 14.14 3.48 -9.60
N ALA A 24 13.15 3.43 -8.71
CA ALA A 24 11.99 4.31 -8.75
C ALA A 24 12.35 5.80 -8.61
N ILE A 25 13.24 6.15 -7.66
CA ILE A 25 13.64 7.55 -7.42
C ILE A 25 14.75 8.06 -8.37
N GLY A 26 15.38 7.18 -9.10
CA GLY A 26 16.47 7.48 -10.02
C GLY A 26 16.05 7.31 -11.48
N PRO A 27 16.47 6.22 -12.14
CA PRO A 27 16.26 6.04 -13.59
C PRO A 27 14.81 6.14 -14.01
N PHE A 28 13.88 5.51 -13.25
CA PHE A 28 12.46 5.49 -13.61
C PHE A 28 11.81 6.90 -13.49
N ALA A 29 12.03 7.60 -12.38
CA ALA A 29 11.51 8.96 -12.22
C ALA A 29 12.04 9.90 -13.31
N THR A 30 13.33 9.80 -13.62
CA THR A 30 13.95 10.60 -14.67
C THR A 30 13.34 10.30 -16.04
N ALA A 31 13.14 9.04 -16.37
CA ALA A 31 12.49 8.62 -17.62
C ALA A 31 11.06 9.17 -17.73
N LEU A 32 10.29 9.12 -16.64
CA LEU A 32 8.93 9.65 -16.62
C LEU A 32 8.89 11.18 -16.80
N LEU A 33 9.88 11.91 -16.27
CA LEU A 33 10.00 13.36 -16.43
C LEU A 33 10.39 13.76 -17.84
N LYS A 34 11.26 12.99 -18.51
CA LYS A 34 11.62 13.23 -19.91
C LYS A 34 10.44 13.06 -20.87
N GLY A 35 9.49 12.20 -20.53
CA GLY A 35 8.29 11.97 -21.36
C GLY A 35 8.63 11.57 -22.80
N GLN A 36 8.21 12.36 -23.79
CA GLN A 36 8.46 12.09 -25.20
C GLN A 36 9.92 12.36 -25.63
N ASP A 37 10.66 13.13 -24.83
CA ASP A 37 12.08 13.42 -25.10
C ASP A 37 13.00 12.29 -24.59
N LEU A 38 12.44 11.21 -24.05
CA LEU A 38 13.22 10.07 -23.58
C LEU A 38 13.81 9.30 -24.77
N PRO A 39 15.15 9.20 -24.89
CA PRO A 39 15.79 8.47 -25.97
C PRO A 39 15.35 6.99 -25.99
N ALA A 40 15.23 6.43 -27.20
CA ALA A 40 14.73 5.06 -27.40
C ALA A 40 15.56 4.00 -26.63
N GLU A 41 16.87 4.15 -26.58
CA GLU A 41 17.77 3.26 -25.84
C GLU A 41 17.55 3.35 -24.32
N GLU A 42 17.40 4.57 -23.78
CA GLU A 42 17.09 4.77 -22.37
C GLU A 42 15.71 4.19 -22.03
N ARG A 43 14.70 4.41 -22.91
CA ARG A 43 13.37 3.84 -22.76
C ARG A 43 13.43 2.32 -22.70
N ALA A 44 14.18 1.69 -23.59
CA ALA A 44 14.34 0.23 -23.61
C ALA A 44 15.02 -0.29 -22.33
N SER A 45 16.06 0.39 -21.85
CA SER A 45 16.75 0.05 -20.61
C SER A 45 15.81 0.15 -19.38
N VAL A 46 15.07 1.24 -19.28
CA VAL A 46 14.11 1.47 -18.19
C VAL A 46 12.98 0.46 -18.24
N ARG A 47 12.44 0.14 -19.42
CA ARG A 47 11.40 -0.87 -19.61
C ARG A 47 11.87 -2.24 -19.15
N LYS A 48 13.06 -2.66 -19.56
CA LYS A 48 13.66 -3.95 -19.17
C LYS A 48 13.81 -4.06 -17.65
N GLU A 49 14.32 -3.00 -17.00
CA GLU A 49 14.50 -3.01 -15.56
C GLU A 49 13.15 -2.96 -14.83
N LEU A 50 12.18 -2.20 -15.34
CA LEU A 50 10.82 -2.18 -14.80
C LEU A 50 10.17 -3.57 -14.90
N SER A 51 10.34 -4.27 -16.03
CA SER A 51 9.88 -5.65 -16.20
C SER A 51 10.53 -6.59 -15.17
N ARG A 52 11.84 -6.49 -15.00
CA ARG A 52 12.60 -7.30 -14.03
C ARG A 52 12.09 -7.10 -12.59
N LEU A 53 11.76 -5.87 -12.21
CA LEU A 53 11.34 -5.51 -10.85
C LEU A 53 9.84 -5.72 -10.58
N THR A 54 9.00 -5.66 -11.61
CA THR A 54 7.55 -5.80 -11.48
C THR A 54 7.03 -7.18 -11.83
N GLY A 55 7.78 -7.96 -12.62
CA GLY A 55 7.35 -9.24 -13.18
C GLY A 55 6.34 -9.10 -14.33
N LEU A 56 6.10 -7.88 -14.82
CA LEU A 56 5.25 -7.62 -15.98
C LEU A 56 6.07 -7.76 -17.28
N SER A 57 5.40 -8.12 -18.38
CA SER A 57 6.08 -8.23 -19.67
C SER A 57 6.54 -6.86 -20.20
N GLU A 58 7.63 -6.83 -20.94
CA GLU A 58 8.11 -5.60 -21.58
C GLU A 58 7.09 -5.05 -22.58
N GLU A 59 6.38 -5.94 -23.27
CA GLU A 59 5.31 -5.55 -24.20
C GLU A 59 4.18 -4.81 -23.48
N TYR A 60 3.68 -5.36 -22.38
CA TYR A 60 2.65 -4.71 -21.57
C TYR A 60 3.10 -3.35 -21.03
N LEU A 61 4.32 -3.28 -20.53
CA LEU A 61 4.90 -2.03 -20.03
C LEU A 61 5.04 -0.97 -21.12
N ASP A 62 5.34 -1.38 -22.35
CA ASP A 62 5.45 -0.46 -23.47
C ASP A 62 4.08 0.06 -23.89
N GLN A 63 3.08 -0.81 -24.00
CA GLN A 63 1.68 -0.44 -24.25
C GLN A 63 1.09 0.47 -23.16
N ALA A 64 1.49 0.26 -21.89
CA ALA A 64 1.12 1.09 -20.77
C ALA A 64 1.93 2.41 -20.67
N ASN A 65 2.81 2.69 -21.62
CA ASN A 65 3.68 3.86 -21.58
C ASN A 65 4.54 3.97 -20.33
N LEU A 66 5.01 2.84 -19.82
CA LEU A 66 5.73 2.67 -18.56
C LEU A 66 4.94 3.09 -17.30
N ARG A 67 3.64 3.38 -17.44
CA ARG A 67 2.76 3.86 -16.36
C ARG A 67 1.67 2.85 -16.09
N VAL A 68 1.96 1.91 -15.21
CA VAL A 68 0.99 0.91 -14.75
C VAL A 68 0.37 1.38 -13.45
N THR A 69 -0.95 1.54 -13.41
CA THR A 69 -1.68 1.82 -12.17
C THR A 69 -1.71 0.57 -11.29
N ASP A 70 -2.01 0.76 -10.01
CA ASP A 70 -2.15 -0.32 -9.04
C ASP A 70 -3.21 -1.35 -9.50
N GLN A 71 -4.39 -0.91 -9.92
CA GLN A 71 -5.47 -1.78 -10.39
C GLN A 71 -5.05 -2.63 -11.59
N ARG A 72 -4.36 -2.04 -12.57
CA ARG A 72 -3.79 -2.78 -13.69
C ARG A 72 -2.75 -3.79 -13.25
N PHE A 73 -1.92 -3.43 -12.27
CA PHE A 73 -0.94 -4.35 -11.72
C PHE A 73 -1.60 -5.56 -11.04
N TYR A 74 -2.70 -5.35 -10.28
CA TYR A 74 -3.42 -6.45 -9.62
C TYR A 74 -3.93 -7.48 -10.62
N LYS A 75 -4.41 -7.01 -11.76
CA LYS A 75 -4.93 -7.87 -12.84
C LYS A 75 -3.83 -8.54 -13.65
N GLU A 76 -2.77 -7.80 -13.96
CA GLU A 76 -1.78 -8.24 -14.94
C GLU A 76 -0.76 -9.22 -14.38
N LEU A 77 -0.35 -9.06 -13.11
CA LEU A 77 0.76 -9.82 -12.54
C LEU A 77 0.58 -11.36 -12.67
N LEU A 78 -0.64 -11.86 -12.44
CA LEU A 78 -0.96 -13.29 -12.48
C LEU A 78 -2.02 -13.63 -13.54
N ARG A 79 -2.18 -12.79 -14.55
CA ARG A 79 -3.14 -12.99 -15.65
C ARG A 79 -2.93 -14.32 -16.35
N ASP A 80 -1.69 -14.74 -16.54
CA ASP A 80 -1.31 -16.04 -17.12
C ASP A 80 -1.81 -17.24 -16.30
N ARG A 81 -2.13 -17.02 -15.02
CA ARG A 81 -2.69 -18.03 -14.10
C ARG A 81 -4.21 -17.88 -13.91
N GLY A 82 -4.84 -16.92 -14.56
CA GLY A 82 -6.26 -16.60 -14.37
C GLY A 82 -6.56 -15.99 -12.99
N LEU A 83 -5.58 -15.34 -12.34
CA LEU A 83 -5.70 -14.85 -10.98
C LEU A 83 -5.49 -13.33 -10.90
N THR A 84 -6.18 -12.72 -9.95
CA THR A 84 -6.04 -11.34 -9.52
C THR A 84 -5.44 -11.30 -8.11
N VAL A 85 -4.50 -10.39 -7.83
CA VAL A 85 -3.90 -10.23 -6.49
C VAL A 85 -4.70 -9.26 -5.63
N GLY A 86 -4.65 -9.46 -4.30
CA GLY A 86 -5.34 -8.63 -3.33
C GLY A 86 -4.72 -7.23 -3.18
N ARG A 87 -5.56 -6.26 -2.82
CA ARG A 87 -5.16 -4.89 -2.53
C ARG A 87 -4.73 -4.71 -1.07
N LEU A 88 -5.49 -5.25 -0.12
CA LEU A 88 -5.13 -5.17 1.31
C LEU A 88 -3.92 -6.06 1.63
N ASP A 89 -3.82 -7.20 0.99
CA ASP A 89 -2.65 -8.07 1.09
C ASP A 89 -2.45 -8.78 -0.26
N SER A 90 -1.44 -8.38 -0.97
CA SER A 90 -1.16 -8.86 -2.32
C SER A 90 -0.62 -10.30 -2.41
N ARG A 91 -0.52 -11.00 -1.30
CA ARG A 91 -0.27 -12.45 -1.25
C ARG A 91 -1.55 -13.26 -1.47
N TYR A 92 -2.70 -12.70 -1.14
CA TYR A 92 -3.99 -13.30 -1.45
C TYR A 92 -4.28 -13.17 -2.94
N THR A 93 -4.94 -14.19 -3.48
CA THR A 93 -5.35 -14.25 -4.88
C THR A 93 -6.80 -14.68 -5.00
N GLY A 94 -7.45 -14.26 -6.04
CA GLY A 94 -8.82 -14.65 -6.38
C GLY A 94 -9.04 -14.65 -7.88
N THR A 95 -10.24 -15.04 -8.28
CA THR A 95 -10.67 -15.01 -9.68
C THR A 95 -11.72 -13.92 -9.86
N ASP A 96 -11.61 -13.18 -10.93
CA ASP A 96 -12.62 -12.21 -11.35
C ASP A 96 -13.56 -12.83 -12.39
N TYR A 97 -14.73 -12.23 -12.57
CA TYR A 97 -15.66 -12.60 -13.63
C TYR A 97 -15.03 -12.44 -15.02
N ASP A 98 -14.31 -11.32 -15.21
CA ASP A 98 -13.61 -10.99 -16.45
C ASP A 98 -12.09 -10.92 -16.22
N ASN A 99 -11.37 -11.94 -16.65
CA ASN A 99 -9.92 -11.96 -16.53
C ASN A 99 -9.21 -11.06 -17.58
N ALA A 100 -9.89 -10.63 -18.62
CA ALA A 100 -9.34 -9.73 -19.65
C ALA A 100 -9.37 -8.26 -19.24
N GLY A 101 -10.26 -7.87 -18.30
CA GLY A 101 -10.41 -6.52 -17.82
C GLY A 101 -9.16 -5.94 -17.16
N GLU A 102 -9.11 -4.63 -17.04
CA GLU A 102 -8.01 -3.88 -16.40
C GLU A 102 -8.26 -3.57 -14.92
N THR A 103 -9.51 -3.71 -14.47
CA THR A 103 -9.93 -3.40 -13.10
C THR A 103 -10.41 -4.68 -12.42
N PRO A 104 -9.95 -4.97 -11.20
CA PRO A 104 -10.50 -6.08 -10.41
C PRO A 104 -11.97 -5.86 -10.11
N ASP A 105 -12.77 -6.95 -10.13
CA ASP A 105 -14.16 -6.91 -9.68
C ASP A 105 -14.23 -6.59 -8.19
N ASN A 106 -13.29 -7.15 -7.42
CA ASN A 106 -13.22 -7.02 -5.97
C ASN A 106 -11.79 -7.25 -5.46
N ASP A 107 -11.59 -7.09 -4.15
CA ASP A 107 -10.34 -7.38 -3.48
C ASP A 107 -10.34 -8.80 -2.88
N PRO A 108 -9.56 -9.75 -3.44
CA PRO A 108 -9.48 -11.10 -2.90
C PRO A 108 -9.06 -11.17 -1.43
N SER A 109 -8.22 -10.26 -0.97
CA SER A 109 -7.79 -10.20 0.42
C SER A 109 -8.91 -9.76 1.37
N PHE A 110 -9.85 -8.95 0.90
CA PHE A 110 -11.01 -8.52 1.67
C PHE A 110 -11.98 -9.66 1.94
N TYR A 111 -12.25 -10.52 0.96
CA TYR A 111 -13.15 -11.67 1.14
C TYR A 111 -12.70 -12.62 2.25
N GLY A 112 -11.41 -12.78 2.45
CA GLY A 112 -10.86 -13.65 3.48
C GLY A 112 -11.12 -13.17 4.92
N ILE A 113 -11.51 -11.91 5.10
CA ILE A 113 -11.62 -11.28 6.43
C ILE A 113 -12.99 -10.70 6.74
N ASP A 114 -13.74 -10.22 5.75
CA ASP A 114 -14.95 -9.42 5.96
C ASP A 114 -16.01 -10.15 6.78
N ALA A 115 -16.40 -11.34 6.37
CA ALA A 115 -17.44 -12.11 7.06
C ALA A 115 -17.04 -12.46 8.50
N GLY A 116 -15.78 -12.85 8.71
CA GLY A 116 -15.27 -13.20 10.05
C GLY A 116 -15.25 -12.01 10.99
N TYR A 117 -14.75 -10.87 10.54
CA TYR A 117 -14.72 -9.65 11.34
C TYR A 117 -16.12 -9.07 11.59
N THR A 118 -16.99 -9.08 10.60
CA THR A 118 -18.37 -8.62 10.75
C THR A 118 -19.13 -9.47 11.77
N ALA A 119 -19.01 -10.79 11.71
CA ALA A 119 -19.61 -11.69 12.70
C ALA A 119 -19.03 -11.45 14.10
N ALA A 120 -17.70 -11.37 14.21
CA ALA A 120 -17.03 -11.21 15.50
C ALA A 120 -17.38 -9.90 16.19
N ILE A 121 -17.40 -8.77 15.48
CA ILE A 121 -17.73 -7.47 16.09
C ILE A 121 -19.20 -7.43 16.55
N ASN A 122 -20.12 -8.01 15.78
CA ASN A 122 -21.54 -8.07 16.15
C ASN A 122 -21.76 -8.92 17.39
N SER A 123 -21.14 -10.11 17.48
CA SER A 123 -21.20 -10.98 18.66
C SER A 123 -20.59 -10.28 19.87
N TRP A 124 -19.38 -9.78 19.75
CA TRP A 124 -18.66 -9.12 20.85
C TRP A 124 -19.40 -7.90 21.39
N ALA A 125 -19.93 -7.06 20.53
CA ALA A 125 -20.68 -5.86 20.94
C ALA A 125 -21.93 -6.22 21.74
N ARG A 126 -22.69 -7.25 21.31
CA ARG A 126 -23.94 -7.67 21.99
C ARG A 126 -23.70 -8.50 23.24
N GLU A 127 -22.81 -9.49 23.13
CA GLU A 127 -22.62 -10.50 24.18
C GLU A 127 -21.66 -10.03 25.28
N THR A 128 -20.58 -9.36 24.90
CA THR A 128 -19.52 -8.90 25.83
C THR A 128 -19.77 -7.51 26.36
N LEU A 129 -20.13 -6.55 25.46
CA LEU A 129 -20.36 -5.16 25.85
C LEU A 129 -21.81 -4.88 26.26
N GLY A 130 -22.74 -5.79 26.02
CA GLY A 130 -24.17 -5.60 26.30
C GLY A 130 -24.82 -4.52 25.44
N TYR A 131 -24.21 -4.14 24.33
CA TYR A 131 -24.73 -3.09 23.45
C TYR A 131 -25.91 -3.62 22.63
N GLN A 132 -27.12 -3.17 22.96
CA GLN A 132 -28.33 -3.55 22.26
C GLN A 132 -28.71 -2.48 21.24
N THR A 133 -28.84 -2.89 19.98
CA THR A 133 -29.25 -2.00 18.88
C THR A 133 -29.86 -2.82 17.75
N ASP A 134 -30.87 -2.23 17.10
CA ASP A 134 -31.48 -2.77 15.88
C ASP A 134 -30.72 -2.28 14.62
N ARG A 135 -29.75 -1.40 14.78
CA ARG A 135 -28.93 -0.93 13.66
C ARG A 135 -27.98 -2.00 13.20
N GLU A 136 -27.90 -2.18 11.90
CA GLU A 136 -26.88 -3.00 11.27
C GLU A 136 -25.48 -2.36 11.44
N TYR A 137 -24.51 -3.14 11.86
CA TYR A 137 -23.13 -2.71 11.87
C TYR A 137 -22.54 -2.87 10.45
N GLN A 138 -22.23 -1.73 9.83
CA GLN A 138 -21.59 -1.72 8.51
C GLN A 138 -20.07 -1.65 8.68
N ALA A 139 -19.38 -2.76 8.43
CA ALA A 139 -17.92 -2.81 8.48
C ALA A 139 -17.29 -1.84 7.45
N ILE A 140 -17.91 -1.68 6.29
CA ILE A 140 -17.58 -0.69 5.27
C ILE A 140 -18.79 0.20 5.00
N GLY A 141 -18.82 1.36 5.64
CA GLY A 141 -19.85 2.39 5.39
C GLY A 141 -19.54 3.18 4.11
N ARG A 142 -20.41 3.09 3.11
CA ARG A 142 -20.25 3.87 1.85
C ARG A 142 -20.57 5.35 2.02
N GLU A 143 -21.48 5.67 2.91
CA GLU A 143 -21.97 7.05 3.14
C GLU A 143 -20.87 7.97 3.69
N PRO A 144 -20.07 7.60 4.70
CA PRO A 144 -18.96 8.42 5.15
C PRO A 144 -17.97 8.76 4.04
N GLY A 145 -17.65 7.81 3.19
CA GLY A 145 -16.69 8.02 2.08
C GLY A 145 -17.22 8.98 1.00
N ARG A 146 -18.55 8.99 0.76
CA ARG A 146 -19.19 9.92 -0.20
C ARG A 146 -19.25 11.34 0.33
N ASN A 147 -19.42 11.51 1.64
CA ASN A 147 -19.59 12.81 2.29
C ASN A 147 -18.27 13.34 2.88
N TRP A 148 -17.17 12.61 2.74
CA TRP A 148 -15.88 13.04 3.26
C TRP A 148 -15.34 14.22 2.44
N ASP A 149 -14.94 15.29 3.14
CA ASP A 149 -14.25 16.39 2.50
C ASP A 149 -12.77 16.04 2.28
N TRP A 150 -12.42 15.80 1.02
CA TRP A 150 -11.05 15.50 0.58
C TRP A 150 -10.23 16.75 0.30
N SER A 151 -10.71 17.94 0.67
CA SER A 151 -9.94 19.18 0.59
C SER A 151 -9.26 19.50 1.93
N LEU A 152 -8.12 20.18 1.86
CA LEU A 152 -7.43 20.70 3.07
C LEU A 152 -7.98 22.06 3.52
N ASP A 153 -8.68 22.75 2.64
CA ASP A 153 -9.18 24.14 2.83
C ASP A 153 -10.69 24.23 2.98
N GLY A 154 -11.39 23.11 3.05
CA GLY A 154 -12.83 23.05 3.13
C GLY A 154 -13.56 23.46 1.84
N SER A 155 -12.85 23.58 0.71
CA SER A 155 -13.45 23.98 -0.58
C SER A 155 -14.32 22.90 -1.21
N GLY A 156 -14.26 21.66 -0.71
CA GLY A 156 -14.94 20.50 -1.28
C GLY A 156 -14.35 20.03 -2.62
N ARG A 157 -13.27 20.65 -3.10
CA ARG A 157 -12.61 20.26 -4.35
C ARG A 157 -11.65 19.12 -4.11
N ALA A 158 -11.89 17.99 -4.77
CA ALA A 158 -10.96 16.87 -4.74
C ALA A 158 -9.59 17.31 -5.30
N ALA A 159 -8.57 17.23 -4.45
CA ALA A 159 -7.19 17.52 -4.79
C ALA A 159 -6.29 16.39 -4.28
N TYR A 160 -5.02 16.41 -4.64
CA TYR A 160 -4.04 15.53 -4.00
C TYR A 160 -3.89 15.92 -2.52
N LEU A 161 -4.54 15.16 -1.65
CA LEU A 161 -4.51 15.41 -0.21
C LEU A 161 -3.15 15.04 0.37
N ASN A 162 -2.40 16.03 0.85
CA ASN A 162 -1.10 15.84 1.45
C ASN A 162 -1.05 16.47 2.84
N VAL A 163 -1.13 15.64 3.87
CA VAL A 163 -1.07 16.06 5.29
C VAL A 163 0.35 16.04 5.89
N ALA A 164 1.35 15.57 5.15
CA ALA A 164 2.73 15.49 5.65
C ALA A 164 3.30 16.85 6.11
N PRO A 165 3.00 18.00 5.47
CA PRO A 165 3.41 19.31 5.98
C PRO A 165 2.86 19.61 7.39
N LEU A 166 1.63 19.17 7.70
CA LEU A 166 0.99 19.35 9.01
C LEU A 166 1.67 18.46 10.06
N ILE A 167 2.03 17.23 9.72
CA ILE A 167 2.82 16.33 10.58
C ILE A 167 4.18 16.99 10.88
N GLY A 168 4.85 17.51 9.87
CA GLY A 168 6.11 18.24 10.04
C GLY A 168 5.99 19.44 10.95
N LYS A 169 4.90 20.21 10.81
CA LYS A 169 4.60 21.35 11.71
C LYS A 169 4.43 20.88 13.15
N ALA A 170 3.61 19.85 13.39
CA ALA A 170 3.37 19.30 14.72
C ALA A 170 4.66 18.81 15.40
N LEU A 171 5.52 18.08 14.66
CA LEU A 171 6.81 17.61 15.15
C LEU A 171 7.78 18.75 15.51
N ARG A 172 7.76 19.86 14.76
CA ARG A 172 8.58 21.04 15.09
C ARG A 172 8.05 21.82 16.29
N GLN A 173 6.72 21.88 16.45
CA GLN A 173 6.09 22.58 17.57
C GLN A 173 6.20 21.81 18.89
N ASN A 174 6.24 20.49 18.83
CA ASN A 174 6.40 19.63 19.99
C ASN A 174 7.68 18.78 19.85
N SER A 175 8.73 19.17 20.57
CA SER A 175 10.03 18.51 20.53
C SER A 175 9.99 17.07 21.06
N GLN A 176 8.99 16.71 21.88
CA GLN A 176 8.83 15.37 22.44
C GLN A 176 7.95 14.45 21.57
N LEU A 177 7.29 15.01 20.55
CA LEU A 177 6.48 14.21 19.64
C LEU A 177 7.36 13.31 18.78
N ARG A 178 7.01 12.03 18.74
CA ARG A 178 7.67 11.00 17.91
C ARG A 178 6.62 10.32 17.05
N LEU A 179 7.02 9.80 15.91
CA LEU A 179 6.17 9.09 14.97
C LEU A 179 6.63 7.64 14.87
N PHE A 180 5.70 6.71 15.04
CA PHE A 180 5.89 5.29 14.72
C PHE A 180 5.19 4.98 13.42
N ASN A 181 5.93 4.52 12.41
CA ASN A 181 5.39 4.16 11.12
C ASN A 181 5.57 2.65 10.86
N ALA A 182 4.45 1.92 10.84
CA ALA A 182 4.38 0.49 10.57
C ALA A 182 3.90 0.26 9.14
N GLN A 183 4.64 -0.54 8.36
CA GLN A 183 4.35 -0.80 6.95
C GLN A 183 4.43 -2.29 6.63
N GLY A 184 3.48 -2.79 5.84
CA GLY A 184 3.53 -4.11 5.26
C GLY A 184 4.16 -4.10 3.86
N TYR A 185 5.02 -5.06 3.56
CA TYR A 185 5.63 -5.19 2.22
C TYR A 185 4.63 -5.53 1.12
N TYR A 186 3.48 -6.10 1.49
CA TYR A 186 2.45 -6.57 0.56
C TYR A 186 1.18 -5.71 0.57
N ASP A 187 1.27 -4.51 1.18
CA ASP A 187 0.18 -3.55 1.28
C ASP A 187 0.12 -2.65 0.03
N PHE A 188 -0.97 -2.75 -0.73
CA PHE A 188 -1.29 -1.84 -1.83
C PHE A 188 -2.36 -0.80 -1.46
N ALA A 189 -3.00 -0.92 -0.30
CA ALA A 189 -3.93 0.10 0.18
C ALA A 189 -3.18 1.37 0.60
N THR A 190 -2.05 1.20 1.31
CA THR A 190 -1.14 2.27 1.73
C THR A 190 0.32 1.82 1.50
N PRO A 191 0.80 1.84 0.25
CA PRO A 191 2.11 1.32 -0.09
C PRO A 191 3.23 1.99 0.72
N PHE A 192 4.14 1.18 1.27
CA PHE A 192 5.22 1.66 2.15
C PHE A 192 6.07 2.77 1.54
N PHE A 193 6.32 2.73 0.23
CA PHE A 193 7.10 3.76 -0.44
C PHE A 193 6.36 5.10 -0.52
N GLY A 194 5.02 5.10 -0.60
CA GLY A 194 4.20 6.32 -0.52
C GLY A 194 4.36 7.03 0.83
N ALA A 195 4.37 6.28 1.93
CA ALA A 195 4.62 6.81 3.25
C ALA A 195 6.06 7.36 3.39
N GLU A 196 7.06 6.60 2.91
CA GLU A 196 8.47 7.06 2.90
C GLU A 196 8.62 8.34 2.07
N TYR A 197 8.02 8.38 0.88
CA TYR A 197 8.05 9.54 0.00
C TYR A 197 7.47 10.78 0.68
N SER A 198 6.35 10.65 1.38
CA SER A 198 5.69 11.76 2.05
C SER A 198 6.44 12.22 3.31
N LEU A 199 6.86 11.29 4.17
CA LEU A 199 7.43 11.60 5.48
C LEU A 199 8.92 11.97 5.44
N LYS A 200 9.64 11.71 4.34
CA LYS A 200 11.03 12.14 4.15
C LYS A 200 11.17 13.55 3.55
N ARG A 201 10.10 14.36 3.62
CA ARG A 201 10.02 15.72 3.04
C ARG A 201 9.51 16.72 4.07
N TYR A 202 9.32 17.95 3.66
CA TYR A 202 8.67 19.02 4.42
C TYR A 202 9.33 19.35 5.79
N GLY A 203 10.64 19.15 5.88
CA GLY A 203 11.40 19.42 7.11
C GLY A 203 10.95 18.56 8.29
N ILE A 204 10.47 17.33 8.02
CA ILE A 204 10.11 16.36 9.05
C ILE A 204 11.39 15.80 9.67
N PRO A 205 11.59 15.91 11.00
CA PRO A 205 12.77 15.38 11.69
C PRO A 205 12.82 13.86 11.60
N GLN A 206 13.80 13.33 10.88
CA GLN A 206 13.90 11.89 10.59
C GLN A 206 14.35 11.08 11.80
N ASP A 207 15.09 11.67 12.71
CA ASP A 207 15.52 11.10 14.00
C ASP A 207 14.37 10.81 14.97
N ARG A 208 13.21 11.42 14.72
CA ARG A 208 11.99 11.20 15.51
C ARG A 208 10.98 10.27 14.85
N ILE A 209 11.32 9.67 13.71
CA ILE A 209 10.49 8.68 13.04
C ILE A 209 11.07 7.28 13.24
N THR A 210 10.31 6.39 13.83
CA THR A 210 10.63 4.97 13.89
C THR A 210 9.96 4.25 12.73
N TRP A 211 10.74 3.69 11.82
CA TRP A 211 10.28 2.91 10.70
C TRP A 211 10.32 1.43 11.02
N LYS A 212 9.20 0.73 10.80
CA LYS A 212 9.09 -0.71 10.96
C LYS A 212 8.39 -1.33 9.76
N TYR A 213 8.97 -2.44 9.30
CA TYR A 213 8.45 -3.18 8.14
C TYR A 213 8.14 -4.62 8.55
N TYR A 214 7.02 -5.13 8.02
CA TYR A 214 6.48 -6.44 8.34
C TYR A 214 6.26 -7.26 7.08
N ASP A 215 6.39 -8.58 7.21
CA ASP A 215 6.10 -9.52 6.14
C ASP A 215 4.57 -9.77 6.04
N ALA A 216 3.84 -8.69 5.86
CA ALA A 216 2.40 -8.59 5.95
C ALA A 216 1.82 -7.62 4.92
N GLY A 217 0.50 -7.63 4.77
CA GLY A 217 -0.27 -6.61 4.05
C GLY A 217 -0.68 -5.44 4.95
N HIS A 218 -1.79 -4.80 4.61
CA HIS A 218 -2.37 -3.63 5.29
C HIS A 218 -2.71 -3.90 6.75
N MET A 219 -3.29 -5.06 7.01
CA MET A 219 -3.71 -5.50 8.34
C MET A 219 -2.68 -6.49 8.89
N MET A 220 -1.49 -6.00 9.26
CA MET A 220 -0.38 -6.84 9.71
C MET A 220 -0.70 -7.65 10.98
N TYR A 221 -1.69 -7.24 11.75
CA TYR A 221 -2.12 -7.91 12.98
C TYR A 221 -2.96 -9.16 12.74
N ILE A 222 -3.39 -9.50 11.52
CA ILE A 222 -4.11 -10.74 11.22
C ILE A 222 -3.17 -11.96 11.18
N ARG A 223 -1.88 -11.76 11.03
CA ARG A 223 -0.85 -12.78 11.09
C ARG A 223 -0.20 -12.77 12.47
N ASP A 224 -0.23 -13.90 13.18
CA ASP A 224 0.18 -13.96 14.59
C ASP A 224 1.62 -13.52 14.83
N GLU A 225 2.57 -13.91 13.98
CA GLU A 225 3.96 -13.54 14.10
C GLU A 225 4.16 -12.02 13.92
N ASP A 226 3.51 -11.43 12.92
CA ASP A 226 3.60 -10.00 12.68
C ASP A 226 2.85 -9.19 13.74
N ARG A 227 1.74 -9.71 14.27
CA ARG A 227 1.02 -9.11 15.40
C ARG A 227 1.90 -9.08 16.66
N ALA A 228 2.57 -10.19 16.98
CA ALA A 228 3.47 -10.26 18.11
C ALA A 228 4.66 -9.29 17.94
N LYS A 229 5.26 -9.25 16.76
CA LYS A 229 6.34 -8.32 16.43
C LYS A 229 5.89 -6.86 16.50
N LEU A 230 4.73 -6.51 15.93
CA LEU A 230 4.14 -5.17 15.99
C LEU A 230 3.91 -4.73 17.44
N SER A 231 3.33 -5.61 18.25
CA SER A 231 3.10 -5.35 19.68
C SER A 231 4.39 -5.09 20.44
N ALA A 232 5.44 -5.87 20.19
CA ALA A 232 6.76 -5.67 20.79
C ALA A 232 7.39 -4.35 20.33
N ASP A 233 7.35 -4.04 19.05
CA ASP A 233 7.89 -2.81 18.47
C ASP A 233 7.18 -1.55 19.01
N ILE A 234 5.85 -1.57 19.13
CA ILE A 234 5.06 -0.47 19.72
C ILE A 234 5.43 -0.28 21.20
N ARG A 235 5.54 -1.37 21.99
CA ARG A 235 5.97 -1.28 23.38
C ARG A 235 7.37 -0.69 23.52
N ALA A 236 8.30 -1.11 22.67
CA ALA A 236 9.65 -0.55 22.64
C ALA A 236 9.63 0.94 22.30
N PHE A 237 8.85 1.35 21.29
CA PHE A 237 8.68 2.75 20.91
C PHE A 237 8.11 3.61 22.05
N ILE A 238 7.09 3.13 22.77
CA ILE A 238 6.47 3.85 23.88
C ILE A 238 7.47 4.03 25.04
N ARG A 239 8.28 2.99 25.32
CA ARG A 239 9.25 3.00 26.42
C ARG A 239 10.54 3.77 26.11
N ALA A 240 10.93 3.91 24.87
CA ALA A 240 12.06 4.73 24.47
C ALA A 240 11.74 6.20 24.78
N ARG A 241 12.66 6.87 25.48
CA ARG A 241 12.57 8.32 25.83
C ARG A 241 13.37 9.15 24.85
#